data_0db68647a8d745f789320f298531c078
#
_entry.id   0db68647a8d745f789320f298531c078
#
_cell.length_a   1.000
_cell.length_b   1.000
_cell.length_c   1.000
_cell.angle_alpha   90.00
_cell.angle_beta   90.00
_cell.angle_gamma   90.00
#
_symmetry.space_group_name_H-M   'P 1'
#
loop_
_entity.id
_entity.type
_entity.pdbx_description
1 polymer ?
#
loop_
_entity_poly.entity_id
_entity_poly.type
_entity_poly.pdbx_seq_one_letter_code
_entity_poly.pdbx_strand_id
1 'polypeptide(L)'
;IASLMGLSLAKYDSVAVPEQSKGQVTADIKGFNEMGLKGPELLRLMSTGVVEFGTATLSYFASDNPINEAIDLAGLAPDVQTARAVTNAFEPVYARLYGEGNNVKLLGISTYPAQVLFCNAEIKGLADIKGKKVRTSSRTTAEFVEALGGSSVTMAFGEVVPALQNKVVDCAITGSLSGYSAKWYEVSTHLVALPINWNQQIHAVNQKAWDKLDPNVRTFLQANVKTLVDNIWDAAARQTQEGYDCNTGAAACPFPVKGKMVLVQPSDADRALLKKVTQEAVLPKWAARCSAQCVKDFNATVGKTLGVTASK
;
A
#
# COMPACT_ATOMS: atom_id res chain seq x y z
N ILE A 1 6.81 -7.62 -7.30
CA ILE A 1 5.57 -7.26 -6.55
C ILE A 1 4.36 -7.51 -7.45
N ALA A 2 4.51 -7.29 -8.76
CA ALA A 2 3.50 -7.68 -9.74
C ALA A 2 3.09 -9.17 -9.65
N SER A 3 3.86 -10.03 -8.94
CA SER A 3 3.70 -11.47 -9.13
C SER A 3 2.55 -12.12 -8.36
N LEU A 4 2.08 -11.63 -7.22
CA LEU A 4 0.95 -12.26 -6.54
C LEU A 4 -0.31 -11.39 -6.52
N MET A 5 -0.20 -10.07 -6.39
CA MET A 5 -1.33 -9.16 -6.64
C MET A 5 -1.43 -8.79 -8.11
N GLY A 6 -0.30 -8.66 -8.84
CA GLY A 6 -0.28 -8.48 -10.28
C GLY A 6 -0.75 -9.72 -11.07
N LEU A 7 -0.59 -10.95 -10.54
CA LEU A 7 -1.24 -12.13 -11.11
C LEU A 7 -2.75 -12.13 -10.88
N SER A 8 -3.25 -11.57 -9.79
CA SER A 8 -4.68 -11.40 -9.58
C SER A 8 -5.26 -10.27 -10.44
N LEU A 9 -4.59 -9.12 -10.56
CA LEU A 9 -4.95 -8.04 -11.49
C LEU A 9 -4.76 -8.50 -12.96
N ALA A 10 -3.58 -8.96 -13.33
CA ALA A 10 -3.29 -9.40 -14.70
C ALA A 10 -4.18 -10.58 -15.11
N LYS A 11 -4.45 -11.54 -14.21
CA LYS A 11 -5.36 -12.65 -14.50
C LYS A 11 -6.81 -12.18 -14.57
N TYR A 12 -7.24 -11.24 -13.72
CA TYR A 12 -8.59 -10.69 -13.78
C TYR A 12 -8.79 -9.93 -15.09
N ASP A 13 -7.90 -9.04 -15.45
CA ASP A 13 -8.04 -8.19 -16.62
C ASP A 13 -7.74 -8.93 -17.93
N SER A 14 -6.76 -9.84 -17.96
CA SER A 14 -6.40 -10.58 -19.18
C SER A 14 -7.28 -11.80 -19.48
N VAL A 15 -7.96 -12.34 -18.46
CA VAL A 15 -8.79 -13.55 -18.60
C VAL A 15 -10.25 -13.24 -18.26
N ALA A 16 -10.54 -12.74 -17.06
CA ALA A 16 -11.91 -12.56 -16.61
C ALA A 16 -12.67 -11.47 -17.38
N VAL A 17 -12.02 -10.35 -17.72
CA VAL A 17 -12.65 -9.27 -18.48
C VAL A 17 -13.03 -9.71 -19.90
N PRO A 18 -12.13 -10.34 -20.70
CA PRO A 18 -12.51 -10.91 -22.00
C PRO A 18 -13.60 -11.98 -21.91
N GLU A 19 -13.50 -12.90 -20.96
CA GLU A 19 -14.51 -13.97 -20.78
C GLU A 19 -15.89 -13.39 -20.46
N GLN A 20 -15.97 -12.49 -19.48
CA GLN A 20 -17.25 -11.88 -19.05
C GLN A 20 -17.85 -10.96 -20.10
N SER A 21 -17.02 -10.32 -20.92
CA SER A 21 -17.46 -9.49 -22.05
C SER A 21 -17.73 -10.28 -23.32
N LYS A 22 -17.55 -11.61 -23.31
CA LYS A 22 -17.62 -12.47 -24.51
C LYS A 22 -16.69 -12.00 -25.63
N GLY A 23 -15.49 -11.55 -25.26
CA GLY A 23 -14.46 -11.05 -26.18
C GLY A 23 -14.67 -9.62 -26.68
N GLN A 24 -15.70 -8.89 -26.21
CA GLN A 24 -15.96 -7.52 -26.65
C GLN A 24 -15.02 -6.50 -26.01
N VAL A 25 -14.46 -6.81 -24.84
CA VAL A 25 -13.48 -6.00 -24.14
C VAL A 25 -12.23 -6.85 -23.89
N THR A 26 -11.10 -6.32 -24.29
CA THR A 26 -9.77 -6.91 -24.01
C THR A 26 -8.92 -5.90 -23.29
N ALA A 27 -8.02 -6.38 -22.42
CA ALA A 27 -7.06 -5.54 -21.72
C ALA A 27 -5.65 -6.07 -21.92
N ASP A 28 -4.72 -5.19 -22.26
CA ASP A 28 -3.28 -5.45 -22.30
C ASP A 28 -2.63 -4.78 -21.09
N ILE A 29 -2.15 -5.59 -20.14
CA ILE A 29 -1.58 -5.10 -18.89
C ILE A 29 -0.06 -5.20 -18.93
N LYS A 30 0.57 -4.08 -18.66
CA LYS A 30 2.03 -3.98 -18.56
C LYS A 30 2.44 -3.45 -17.19
N GLY A 31 3.43 -4.06 -16.60
CA GLY A 31 4.09 -3.52 -15.42
C GLY A 31 4.77 -2.19 -15.78
N PHE A 32 4.58 -1.16 -14.97
CA PHE A 32 5.21 0.14 -15.25
C PHE A 32 6.75 0.03 -15.34
N ASN A 33 7.38 -0.90 -14.61
CA ASN A 33 8.82 -1.19 -14.74
C ASN A 33 9.19 -1.75 -16.12
N GLU A 34 8.32 -2.56 -16.73
CA GLU A 34 8.51 -3.09 -18.08
C GLU A 34 8.42 -1.99 -19.14
N MET A 35 7.67 -0.94 -18.82
CA MET A 35 7.53 0.26 -19.65
C MET A 35 8.64 1.30 -19.38
N GLY A 36 9.59 1.01 -18.48
CA GLY A 36 10.63 1.96 -18.06
C GLY A 36 10.12 3.13 -17.23
N LEU A 37 8.89 3.04 -16.69
CA LEU A 37 8.26 4.08 -15.89
C LEU A 37 8.54 3.88 -14.40
N LYS A 38 8.53 4.99 -13.65
CA LYS A 38 8.56 5.00 -12.19
C LYS A 38 7.16 5.31 -11.65
N GLY A 39 6.80 4.72 -10.50
CA GLY A 39 5.47 4.89 -9.90
C GLY A 39 5.01 6.35 -9.73
N PRO A 40 5.85 7.28 -9.25
CA PRO A 40 5.48 8.69 -9.07
C PRO A 40 5.06 9.41 -10.36
N GLU A 41 5.48 8.95 -11.53
CA GLU A 41 5.15 9.57 -12.82
C GLU A 41 3.74 9.21 -13.30
N LEU A 42 3.16 8.13 -12.77
CA LEU A 42 1.96 7.52 -13.35
C LEU A 42 0.74 8.45 -13.30
N LEU A 43 0.55 9.19 -12.19
CA LEU A 43 -0.56 10.15 -12.10
C LEU A 43 -0.49 11.22 -13.17
N ARG A 44 0.70 11.77 -13.41
CA ARG A 44 0.93 12.78 -14.45
C ARG A 44 0.69 12.20 -15.84
N LEU A 45 1.14 10.98 -16.10
CA LEU A 45 0.95 10.31 -17.39
C LEU A 45 -0.54 10.01 -17.66
N MET A 46 -1.29 9.61 -16.63
CA MET A 46 -2.75 9.47 -16.72
C MET A 46 -3.42 10.83 -16.93
N SER A 47 -3.03 11.87 -16.20
CA SER A 47 -3.58 13.22 -16.33
C SER A 47 -3.44 13.77 -17.76
N THR A 48 -2.30 13.51 -18.41
CA THR A 48 -2.03 13.95 -19.79
C THR A 48 -2.59 12.99 -20.85
N GLY A 49 -3.06 11.81 -20.48
CA GLY A 49 -3.60 10.79 -21.39
C GLY A 49 -2.52 9.98 -22.13
N VAL A 50 -1.26 10.04 -21.70
CA VAL A 50 -0.18 9.16 -22.22
C VAL A 50 -0.40 7.73 -21.76
N VAL A 51 -0.88 7.56 -20.53
CA VAL A 51 -1.39 6.29 -19.98
C VAL A 51 -2.88 6.48 -19.75
N GLU A 52 -3.71 5.66 -20.39
CA GLU A 52 -5.16 5.80 -20.25
C GLU A 52 -5.65 5.21 -18.93
N PHE A 53 -5.29 3.97 -18.62
CA PHE A 53 -5.64 3.27 -17.38
C PHE A 53 -4.40 3.00 -16.54
N GLY A 54 -4.51 3.12 -15.22
CA GLY A 54 -3.36 2.86 -14.35
C GLY A 54 -3.76 2.45 -12.94
N THR A 55 -2.88 1.66 -12.34
CA THR A 55 -2.92 1.29 -10.92
C THR A 55 -1.61 1.70 -10.27
N ALA A 56 -1.68 2.47 -9.20
CA ALA A 56 -0.50 2.93 -8.48
C ALA A 56 -0.76 3.10 -6.99
N THR A 57 0.29 2.95 -6.20
CA THR A 57 0.27 3.23 -4.77
C THR A 57 0.07 4.72 -4.50
N LEU A 58 -0.88 5.06 -3.65
CA LEU A 58 -1.19 6.45 -3.28
C LEU A 58 0.03 7.22 -2.76
N SER A 59 0.87 6.57 -1.94
CA SER A 59 2.06 7.21 -1.37
C SER A 59 3.09 7.69 -2.41
N TYR A 60 3.03 7.21 -3.64
CA TYR A 60 3.88 7.71 -4.74
C TYR A 60 3.56 9.15 -5.12
N PHE A 61 2.35 9.61 -4.84
CA PHE A 61 1.87 10.96 -5.16
C PHE A 61 1.94 11.91 -3.96
N ALA A 62 2.49 11.45 -2.84
CA ALA A 62 2.54 12.21 -1.59
C ALA A 62 3.48 13.43 -1.67
N SER A 63 4.54 13.37 -2.49
CA SER A 63 5.42 14.51 -2.75
C SER A 63 4.68 15.67 -3.42
N ASP A 64 3.72 15.36 -4.28
CA ASP A 64 2.95 16.36 -5.00
C ASP A 64 1.81 16.90 -4.11
N ASN A 65 1.19 16.01 -3.35
CA ASN A 65 0.13 16.40 -2.40
C ASN A 65 0.07 15.43 -1.21
N PRO A 66 0.35 15.87 0.02
CA PRO A 66 0.32 15.06 1.24
C PRO A 66 -1.03 14.40 1.53
N ILE A 67 -2.12 14.85 0.94
CA ILE A 67 -3.46 14.23 1.08
C ILE A 67 -3.45 12.76 0.62
N ASN A 68 -2.53 12.38 -0.27
CA ASN A 68 -2.39 11.02 -0.77
C ASN A 68 -1.91 10.02 0.30
N GLU A 69 -1.47 10.49 1.46
CA GLU A 69 -1.12 9.66 2.61
C GLU A 69 -2.27 9.55 3.63
N ALA A 70 -3.35 10.33 3.49
CA ALA A 70 -4.39 10.51 4.52
C ALA A 70 -5.01 9.21 5.07
N ILE A 71 -5.14 8.18 4.26
CA ILE A 71 -5.76 6.89 4.63
C ILE A 71 -4.76 5.83 5.05
N ASP A 72 -3.44 6.10 4.91
CA ASP A 72 -2.38 5.11 5.11
C ASP A 72 -1.21 5.64 5.98
N LEU A 73 -1.51 6.53 6.91
CA LEU A 73 -0.52 6.95 7.90
C LEU A 73 -0.05 5.76 8.71
N ALA A 74 1.26 5.67 8.96
CA ALA A 74 1.82 4.55 9.72
C ALA A 74 1.15 4.43 11.11
N GLY A 75 0.59 3.25 11.41
CA GLY A 75 -0.15 2.94 12.63
C GLY A 75 -1.60 3.41 12.65
N LEU A 76 -2.13 3.99 11.59
CA LEU A 76 -3.49 4.52 11.56
C LEU A 76 -4.56 3.42 11.64
N ALA A 77 -4.40 2.34 10.89
CA ALA A 77 -5.35 1.23 10.81
C ALA A 77 -4.70 -0.07 11.32
N PRO A 78 -5.11 -0.59 12.49
CA PRO A 78 -4.53 -1.78 13.11
C PRO A 78 -4.88 -3.08 12.37
N ASP A 79 -5.93 -3.08 11.58
CA ASP A 79 -6.45 -4.23 10.84
C ASP A 79 -7.04 -3.82 9.48
N VAL A 80 -7.28 -4.81 8.64
CA VAL A 80 -7.77 -4.60 7.27
C VAL A 80 -9.19 -4.03 7.23
N GLN A 81 -10.02 -4.35 8.21
CA GLN A 81 -11.39 -3.86 8.31
C GLN A 81 -11.38 -2.35 8.56
N THR A 82 -10.55 -1.93 9.51
CA THR A 82 -10.33 -0.51 9.80
C THR A 82 -9.75 0.22 8.59
N ALA A 83 -8.75 -0.37 7.91
CA ALA A 83 -8.17 0.20 6.70
C ALA A 83 -9.22 0.37 5.59
N ARG A 84 -10.09 -0.63 5.37
CA ARG A 84 -11.19 -0.55 4.40
C ARG A 84 -12.21 0.52 4.78
N ALA A 85 -12.60 0.61 6.06
CA ALA A 85 -13.53 1.62 6.54
C ALA A 85 -13.01 3.04 6.33
N VAL A 86 -11.74 3.28 6.66
CA VAL A 86 -11.04 4.55 6.44
C VAL A 86 -10.97 4.90 4.95
N THR A 87 -10.63 3.93 4.11
CA THR A 87 -10.57 4.10 2.65
C THR A 87 -11.92 4.49 2.09
N ASN A 88 -12.98 3.76 2.44
CA ASN A 88 -14.34 4.04 1.97
C ASN A 88 -14.83 5.43 2.41
N ALA A 89 -14.50 5.85 3.63
CA ALA A 89 -14.87 7.17 4.13
C ALA A 89 -14.17 8.31 3.37
N PHE A 90 -12.94 8.08 2.89
CA PHE A 90 -12.13 9.11 2.20
C PHE A 90 -12.22 9.04 0.67
N GLU A 91 -12.69 7.95 0.09
CA GLU A 91 -12.78 7.75 -1.37
C GLU A 91 -13.46 8.90 -2.12
N PRO A 92 -14.57 9.50 -1.61
CA PRO A 92 -15.18 10.67 -2.26
C PRO A 92 -14.25 11.89 -2.35
N VAL A 93 -13.36 12.05 -1.37
CA VAL A 93 -12.37 13.15 -1.37
C VAL A 93 -11.35 12.91 -2.49
N TYR A 94 -10.85 11.68 -2.65
CA TYR A 94 -9.95 11.35 -3.76
C TYR A 94 -10.63 11.45 -5.11
N ALA A 95 -11.88 11.01 -5.24
CA ALA A 95 -12.63 11.13 -6.49
C ALA A 95 -12.73 12.59 -6.95
N ARG A 96 -13.03 13.50 -6.01
CA ARG A 96 -13.04 14.95 -6.28
C ARG A 96 -11.64 15.47 -6.63
N LEU A 97 -10.62 15.13 -5.82
CA LEU A 97 -9.25 15.61 -6.01
C LEU A 97 -8.69 15.23 -7.38
N TYR A 98 -8.85 13.98 -7.77
CA TYR A 98 -8.32 13.49 -9.05
C TYR A 98 -9.15 13.95 -10.24
N GLY A 99 -10.47 14.03 -10.10
CA GLY A 99 -11.36 14.49 -11.15
C GLY A 99 -11.16 15.98 -11.48
N GLU A 100 -11.21 16.82 -10.47
CA GLU A 100 -11.10 18.28 -10.64
C GLU A 100 -9.66 18.75 -10.89
N GLY A 101 -8.69 18.15 -10.20
CA GLY A 101 -7.30 18.59 -10.21
C GLY A 101 -6.42 17.92 -11.28
N ASN A 102 -6.72 16.67 -11.65
CA ASN A 102 -5.81 15.86 -12.44
C ASN A 102 -6.42 15.30 -13.74
N ASN A 103 -7.67 15.62 -14.07
CA ASN A 103 -8.35 15.02 -15.24
C ASN A 103 -8.32 13.48 -15.23
N VAL A 104 -8.43 12.88 -14.03
CA VAL A 104 -8.35 11.44 -13.78
C VAL A 104 -9.58 10.98 -13.03
N LYS A 105 -10.30 10.02 -13.58
CA LYS A 105 -11.43 9.38 -12.91
C LYS A 105 -10.93 8.25 -12.02
N LEU A 106 -11.26 8.31 -10.74
CA LEU A 106 -11.07 7.21 -9.81
C LEU A 106 -12.08 6.10 -10.10
N LEU A 107 -11.63 4.86 -10.22
CA LEU A 107 -12.46 3.67 -10.42
C LEU A 107 -12.61 2.85 -9.13
N GLY A 108 -11.64 2.95 -8.21
CA GLY A 108 -11.66 2.30 -6.92
C GLY A 108 -10.30 2.35 -6.23
N ILE A 109 -10.28 1.94 -4.96
CA ILE A 109 -9.07 1.88 -4.14
C ILE A 109 -8.96 0.50 -3.52
N SER A 110 -7.86 -0.20 -3.78
CA SER A 110 -7.54 -1.49 -3.19
C SER A 110 -6.38 -1.39 -2.21
N THR A 111 -6.00 -2.52 -1.60
CA THR A 111 -4.92 -2.57 -0.62
C THR A 111 -3.91 -3.67 -0.95
N TYR A 112 -2.70 -3.56 -0.40
CA TYR A 112 -1.78 -4.69 -0.24
C TYR A 112 -2.06 -5.46 1.06
N PRO A 113 -1.48 -6.66 1.26
CA PRO A 113 -1.33 -7.26 2.59
C PRO A 113 -0.61 -6.31 3.53
N ALA A 114 -0.84 -6.49 4.84
CA ALA A 114 -0.25 -5.64 5.87
C ALA A 114 1.25 -5.43 5.64
N GLN A 115 1.65 -4.18 5.68
CA GLN A 115 3.06 -3.80 5.66
C GLN A 115 3.64 -4.04 7.04
N VAL A 116 4.69 -4.84 7.12
CA VAL A 116 5.30 -5.33 8.35
C VAL A 116 6.81 -5.20 8.29
N LEU A 117 7.46 -5.35 9.43
CA LEU A 117 8.90 -5.18 9.57
C LEU A 117 9.64 -6.51 9.34
N PHE A 118 10.54 -6.53 8.37
CA PHE A 118 11.52 -7.58 8.11
C PHE A 118 12.88 -7.11 8.59
N CYS A 119 13.60 -7.91 9.37
CA CYS A 119 14.93 -7.54 9.86
C CYS A 119 15.98 -8.61 9.59
N ASN A 120 17.17 -8.20 9.17
CA ASN A 120 18.38 -9.03 9.14
C ASN A 120 19.21 -8.80 10.42
N ALA A 121 18.52 -8.76 11.54
CA ALA A 121 19.07 -8.60 12.88
C ALA A 121 18.06 -9.17 13.89
N GLU A 122 18.52 -9.51 15.08
CA GLU A 122 17.62 -9.90 16.18
C GLU A 122 16.74 -8.70 16.55
N ILE A 123 15.43 -8.94 16.63
CA ILE A 123 14.43 -7.98 17.05
C ILE A 123 13.31 -8.72 17.81
N LYS A 124 12.86 -8.14 18.92
CA LYS A 124 11.81 -8.72 19.80
C LYS A 124 10.53 -7.88 19.76
N GLY A 125 10.58 -6.66 19.21
CA GLY A 125 9.45 -5.75 19.11
C GLY A 125 9.85 -4.40 18.52
N LEU A 126 8.91 -3.45 18.50
CA LEU A 126 9.11 -2.12 17.89
C LEU A 126 10.20 -1.29 18.60
N ALA A 127 10.39 -1.48 19.91
CA ALA A 127 11.41 -0.73 20.66
C ALA A 127 12.84 -1.00 20.15
N ASP A 128 13.08 -2.17 19.56
CA ASP A 128 14.37 -2.54 19.01
C ASP A 128 14.70 -1.88 17.68
N ILE A 129 13.78 -1.10 17.10
CA ILE A 129 14.03 -0.23 15.94
C ILE A 129 15.04 0.87 16.30
N LYS A 130 15.11 1.25 17.58
CA LYS A 130 16.07 2.26 18.04
C LYS A 130 17.50 1.92 17.58
N GLY A 131 18.14 2.89 16.91
CA GLY A 131 19.50 2.76 16.38
C GLY A 131 19.65 1.92 15.12
N LYS A 132 18.58 1.30 14.60
CA LYS A 132 18.62 0.51 13.34
C LYS A 132 18.36 1.40 12.13
N LYS A 133 18.97 1.01 11.01
CA LYS A 133 18.65 1.56 9.69
C LYS A 133 17.52 0.75 9.07
N VAL A 134 16.40 1.42 8.81
CA VAL A 134 15.19 0.77 8.30
C VAL A 134 14.81 1.33 6.93
N ARG A 135 14.71 0.47 5.94
CA ARG A 135 14.17 0.86 4.64
C ARG A 135 12.67 1.11 4.74
N THR A 136 12.24 2.22 4.17
CA THR A 136 10.83 2.61 4.07
C THR A 136 10.43 2.88 2.63
N SER A 137 9.12 2.83 2.33
CA SER A 137 8.56 3.11 1.01
C SER A 137 7.74 4.40 0.95
N SER A 138 7.44 4.99 2.10
CA SER A 138 6.65 6.22 2.21
C SER A 138 7.21 7.15 3.28
N ARG A 139 6.82 8.41 3.22
CA ARG A 139 7.25 9.41 4.18
C ARG A 139 6.71 9.14 5.58
N THR A 140 5.45 8.70 5.70
CA THR A 140 4.84 8.43 7.01
C THR A 140 5.47 7.22 7.70
N THR A 141 5.89 6.19 6.94
CA THR A 141 6.68 5.08 7.50
C THR A 141 8.09 5.51 7.90
N ALA A 142 8.70 6.47 7.18
CA ALA A 142 9.97 7.07 7.58
C ALA A 142 9.84 7.83 8.91
N GLU A 143 8.83 8.68 9.02
CA GLU A 143 8.53 9.44 10.24
C GLU A 143 8.23 8.53 11.44
N PHE A 144 7.57 7.40 11.20
CA PHE A 144 7.33 6.36 12.20
C PHE A 144 8.65 5.75 12.70
N VAL A 145 9.55 5.35 11.80
CA VAL A 145 10.86 4.78 12.14
C VAL A 145 11.70 5.78 12.93
N GLU A 146 11.73 7.03 12.50
CA GLU A 146 12.49 8.11 13.16
C GLU A 146 11.95 8.42 14.56
N ALA A 147 10.63 8.39 14.75
CA ALA A 147 9.99 8.58 16.06
C ALA A 147 10.32 7.44 17.04
N LEU A 148 10.65 6.25 16.53
CA LEU A 148 11.15 5.12 17.34
C LEU A 148 12.67 5.18 17.58
N GLY A 149 13.36 6.23 17.10
CA GLY A 149 14.79 6.40 17.24
C GLY A 149 15.64 5.58 16.26
N GLY A 150 15.02 5.08 15.20
CA GLY A 150 15.70 4.48 14.05
C GLY A 150 16.11 5.53 13.01
N SER A 151 16.87 5.10 12.01
CA SER A 151 17.21 5.89 10.82
C SER A 151 16.46 5.36 9.62
N SER A 152 15.66 6.19 8.96
CA SER A 152 14.92 5.80 7.76
C SER A 152 15.78 5.94 6.50
N VAL A 153 15.64 4.99 5.57
CA VAL A 153 16.24 5.03 4.24
C VAL A 153 15.17 4.75 3.21
N THR A 154 14.81 5.75 2.42
CA THR A 154 13.85 5.57 1.32
C THR A 154 14.57 5.03 0.10
N MET A 155 14.15 3.85 -0.38
CA MET A 155 14.69 3.23 -1.60
C MET A 155 13.63 2.41 -2.33
N ALA A 156 13.84 2.22 -3.64
CA ALA A 156 12.95 1.43 -4.48
C ALA A 156 12.91 -0.03 -4.01
N PHE A 157 11.77 -0.71 -4.26
CA PHE A 157 11.56 -2.08 -3.79
C PHE A 157 12.60 -3.08 -4.30
N GLY A 158 13.00 -2.96 -5.58
CA GLY A 158 14.00 -3.85 -6.19
C GLY A 158 15.41 -3.73 -5.60
N GLU A 159 15.70 -2.64 -4.88
CA GLU A 159 17.01 -2.37 -4.26
C GLU A 159 17.13 -2.98 -2.85
N VAL A 160 16.01 -3.47 -2.28
CA VAL A 160 15.96 -3.85 -0.85
C VAL A 160 16.71 -5.14 -0.57
N VAL A 161 16.59 -6.17 -1.43
CA VAL A 161 17.28 -7.46 -1.23
C VAL A 161 18.79 -7.25 -1.16
N PRO A 162 19.47 -6.60 -2.13
CA PRO A 162 20.90 -6.32 -2.00
C PRO A 162 21.23 -5.40 -0.82
N ALA A 163 20.36 -4.47 -0.45
CA ALA A 163 20.60 -3.58 0.69
C ALA A 163 20.58 -4.33 2.03
N LEU A 164 19.65 -5.26 2.23
CA LEU A 164 19.60 -6.15 3.41
C LEU A 164 20.78 -7.12 3.42
N GLN A 165 21.09 -7.73 2.27
CA GLN A 165 22.21 -8.66 2.13
C GLN A 165 23.56 -8.02 2.47
N ASN A 166 23.78 -6.81 1.99
CA ASN A 166 25.02 -6.05 2.19
C ASN A 166 25.02 -5.22 3.49
N LYS A 167 23.98 -5.35 4.34
CA LYS A 167 23.82 -4.61 5.60
C LYS A 167 23.86 -3.08 5.42
N VAL A 168 23.42 -2.58 4.27
CA VAL A 168 23.18 -1.15 4.05
C VAL A 168 22.01 -0.69 4.92
N VAL A 169 21.02 -1.57 5.09
CA VAL A 169 19.92 -1.44 6.05
C VAL A 169 19.85 -2.69 6.91
N ASP A 170 19.41 -2.54 8.16
CA ASP A 170 19.23 -3.64 9.12
C ASP A 170 17.84 -4.28 8.96
N CYS A 171 16.85 -3.46 8.62
CA CYS A 171 15.46 -3.84 8.48
C CYS A 171 14.81 -3.15 7.27
N ALA A 172 13.64 -3.65 6.89
CA ALA A 172 12.84 -3.03 5.83
C ALA A 172 11.34 -3.28 6.06
N ILE A 173 10.49 -2.32 5.66
CA ILE A 173 9.03 -2.42 5.75
C ILE A 173 8.48 -2.72 4.36
N THR A 174 7.64 -3.77 4.28
CA THR A 174 6.87 -4.14 3.08
C THR A 174 5.70 -5.06 3.44
N GLY A 175 4.81 -5.32 2.48
CA GLY A 175 3.73 -6.30 2.62
C GLY A 175 4.26 -7.68 2.99
N SER A 176 3.61 -8.35 3.93
CA SER A 176 4.05 -9.67 4.41
C SER A 176 4.23 -10.68 3.28
N LEU A 177 3.26 -10.80 2.37
CA LEU A 177 3.33 -11.66 1.20
C LEU A 177 4.21 -11.08 0.08
N SER A 178 4.33 -9.74 0.00
CA SER A 178 5.22 -9.08 -0.96
C SER A 178 6.69 -9.38 -0.67
N GLY A 179 7.08 -9.35 0.62
CA GLY A 179 8.42 -9.74 1.05
C GLY A 179 8.72 -11.20 0.73
N TYR A 180 7.76 -12.10 0.95
CA TYR A 180 7.89 -13.50 0.55
C TYR A 180 8.10 -13.65 -0.96
N SER A 181 7.26 -13.01 -1.78
CA SER A 181 7.34 -13.09 -3.24
C SER A 181 8.68 -12.59 -3.80
N ALA A 182 9.25 -11.58 -3.17
CA ALA A 182 10.56 -11.03 -3.52
C ALA A 182 11.71 -11.71 -2.77
N LYS A 183 11.45 -12.84 -2.10
CA LYS A 183 12.44 -13.68 -1.42
C LYS A 183 13.22 -12.95 -0.31
N TRP A 184 12.58 -12.00 0.38
CA TRP A 184 13.23 -11.31 1.50
C TRP A 184 13.59 -12.25 2.64
N TYR A 185 12.93 -13.42 2.73
CA TYR A 185 13.28 -14.49 3.67
C TYR A 185 14.68 -15.09 3.46
N GLU A 186 15.31 -14.88 2.30
CA GLU A 186 16.69 -15.31 2.04
C GLU A 186 17.73 -14.38 2.69
N VAL A 187 17.35 -13.14 2.96
CA VAL A 187 18.23 -12.05 3.46
C VAL A 187 17.76 -11.42 4.77
N SER A 188 16.73 -11.97 5.38
CA SER A 188 16.17 -11.51 6.67
C SER A 188 16.01 -12.70 7.61
N THR A 189 16.12 -12.44 8.92
CA THR A 189 16.07 -13.48 9.96
C THR A 189 14.80 -13.38 10.81
N HIS A 190 14.20 -12.20 10.95
CA HIS A 190 13.06 -11.91 11.81
C HIS A 190 11.97 -11.16 11.06
N LEU A 191 10.72 -11.48 11.37
CA LEU A 191 9.51 -10.85 10.86
C LEU A 191 8.62 -10.45 12.03
N VAL A 192 8.34 -9.16 12.20
CA VAL A 192 7.41 -8.68 13.25
C VAL A 192 5.99 -8.67 12.69
N ALA A 193 5.11 -9.47 13.26
CA ALA A 193 3.73 -9.66 12.80
C ALA A 193 2.79 -8.53 13.28
N LEU A 194 3.18 -7.28 13.07
CA LEU A 194 2.42 -6.10 13.43
C LEU A 194 2.14 -5.24 12.18
N PRO A 195 0.89 -5.07 11.77
CA PRO A 195 0.54 -4.16 10.69
C PRO A 195 0.96 -2.72 11.01
N ILE A 196 1.85 -2.16 10.20
CA ILE A 196 2.29 -0.76 10.32
C ILE A 196 1.41 0.13 9.44
N ASN A 197 1.14 -0.30 8.21
CA ASN A 197 0.23 0.32 7.26
C ASN A 197 -0.21 -0.69 6.19
N TRP A 198 -0.99 -0.26 5.18
CA TRP A 198 -1.61 -1.17 4.20
C TRP A 198 -1.20 -0.88 2.76
N ASN A 199 -0.60 0.27 2.52
CA ASN A 199 -0.10 0.71 1.22
C ASN A 199 -1.16 0.65 0.10
N GLN A 200 -2.27 1.40 0.28
CA GLN A 200 -3.40 1.40 -0.65
C GLN A 200 -3.01 1.88 -2.05
N GLN A 201 -3.73 1.36 -3.04
CA GLN A 201 -3.55 1.64 -4.45
C GLN A 201 -4.82 2.20 -5.07
N ILE A 202 -4.67 3.20 -5.92
CA ILE A 202 -5.76 3.65 -6.80
C ILE A 202 -5.82 2.81 -8.07
N HIS A 203 -7.02 2.57 -8.55
CA HIS A 203 -7.34 2.16 -9.92
C HIS A 203 -8.02 3.34 -10.59
N ALA A 204 -7.44 3.83 -11.65
CA ALA A 204 -7.89 5.09 -12.25
C ALA A 204 -7.74 5.10 -13.77
N VAL A 205 -8.43 6.04 -14.41
CA VAL A 205 -8.42 6.22 -15.86
C VAL A 205 -8.38 7.70 -16.19
N ASN A 206 -7.71 8.07 -17.28
CA ASN A 206 -7.81 9.42 -17.85
C ASN A 206 -9.27 9.76 -18.14
N GLN A 207 -9.76 10.91 -17.68
CA GLN A 207 -11.17 11.29 -17.82
C GLN A 207 -11.62 11.34 -19.28
N LYS A 208 -10.79 11.91 -20.17
CA LYS A 208 -11.13 12.00 -21.61
C LYS A 208 -11.15 10.63 -22.28
N ALA A 209 -10.27 9.71 -21.89
CA ALA A 209 -10.30 8.33 -22.38
C ALA A 209 -11.57 7.62 -21.91
N TRP A 210 -11.95 7.79 -20.65
CA TRP A 210 -13.19 7.25 -20.09
C TRP A 210 -14.42 7.77 -20.84
N ASP A 211 -14.49 9.07 -21.11
CA ASP A 211 -15.65 9.70 -21.75
C ASP A 211 -15.85 9.25 -23.21
N LYS A 212 -14.78 8.79 -23.88
CA LYS A 212 -14.84 8.23 -25.24
C LYS A 212 -15.39 6.80 -25.30
N LEU A 213 -15.41 6.08 -24.18
CA LEU A 213 -15.91 4.72 -24.13
C LEU A 213 -17.44 4.69 -24.29
N ASP A 214 -17.95 3.64 -24.94
CA ASP A 214 -19.38 3.36 -24.98
C ASP A 214 -19.95 3.28 -23.54
N PRO A 215 -21.16 3.82 -23.28
CA PRO A 215 -21.79 3.78 -21.96
C PRO A 215 -21.90 2.36 -21.36
N ASN A 216 -22.17 1.33 -22.19
CA ASN A 216 -22.24 -0.04 -21.74
C ASN A 216 -20.86 -0.57 -21.31
N VAL A 217 -19.80 -0.18 -22.07
CA VAL A 217 -18.43 -0.53 -21.71
C VAL A 217 -18.01 0.16 -20.39
N ARG A 218 -18.37 1.43 -20.21
CA ARG A 218 -18.12 2.13 -18.93
C ARG A 218 -18.82 1.42 -17.75
N THR A 219 -20.07 1.07 -17.91
CA THR A 219 -20.84 0.35 -16.88
C THR A 219 -20.21 -1.01 -16.56
N PHE A 220 -19.84 -1.75 -17.60
CA PHE A 220 -19.17 -3.04 -17.47
C PHE A 220 -17.81 -2.90 -16.73
N LEU A 221 -16.96 -1.98 -17.14
CA LEU A 221 -15.64 -1.76 -16.52
C LEU A 221 -15.77 -1.31 -15.05
N GLN A 222 -16.70 -0.39 -14.75
CA GLN A 222 -16.91 0.07 -13.38
C GLN A 222 -17.35 -1.08 -12.46
N ALA A 223 -18.25 -1.94 -12.92
CA ALA A 223 -18.70 -3.11 -12.17
C ALA A 223 -17.56 -4.12 -11.95
N ASN A 224 -16.76 -4.36 -12.98
CA ASN A 224 -15.63 -5.29 -12.91
C ASN A 224 -14.52 -4.78 -11.99
N VAL A 225 -14.14 -3.50 -12.09
CA VAL A 225 -13.15 -2.92 -11.18
C VAL A 225 -13.65 -2.95 -9.73
N LYS A 226 -14.94 -2.67 -9.50
CA LYS A 226 -15.52 -2.81 -8.16
C LYS A 226 -15.37 -4.23 -7.62
N THR A 227 -15.73 -5.25 -8.41
CA THR A 227 -15.59 -6.66 -8.03
C THR A 227 -14.12 -7.01 -7.73
N LEU A 228 -13.18 -6.54 -8.56
CA LEU A 228 -11.76 -6.74 -8.34
C LEU A 228 -11.31 -6.12 -7.03
N VAL A 229 -11.68 -4.87 -6.76
CA VAL A 229 -11.35 -4.15 -5.52
C VAL A 229 -11.90 -4.87 -4.30
N ASP A 230 -13.16 -5.30 -4.33
CA ASP A 230 -13.77 -6.05 -3.24
C ASP A 230 -13.02 -7.37 -2.98
N ASN A 231 -12.71 -8.13 -4.04
CA ASN A 231 -11.95 -9.37 -3.93
C ASN A 231 -10.53 -9.16 -3.34
N ILE A 232 -9.86 -8.06 -3.68
CA ILE A 232 -8.55 -7.72 -3.12
C ILE A 232 -8.68 -7.42 -1.61
N TRP A 233 -9.66 -6.62 -1.21
CA TRP A 233 -9.90 -6.32 0.20
C TRP A 233 -10.22 -7.59 1.01
N ASP A 234 -11.08 -8.46 0.48
CA ASP A 234 -11.48 -9.71 1.14
C ASP A 234 -10.30 -10.70 1.26
N ALA A 235 -9.36 -10.67 0.30
CA ALA A 235 -8.16 -11.49 0.33
C ALA A 235 -7.05 -10.94 1.24
N ALA A 236 -7.04 -9.66 1.56
CA ALA A 236 -5.90 -9.00 2.19
C ALA A 236 -5.52 -9.59 3.57
N ALA A 237 -6.52 -9.92 4.41
CA ALA A 237 -6.28 -10.56 5.69
C ALA A 237 -5.64 -11.95 5.52
N ARG A 238 -6.20 -12.77 4.64
CA ARG A 238 -5.66 -14.10 4.30
C ARG A 238 -4.25 -14.01 3.74
N GLN A 239 -4.01 -13.12 2.80
CA GLN A 239 -2.68 -12.92 2.20
C GLN A 239 -1.66 -12.38 3.21
N THR A 240 -2.09 -11.61 4.20
CA THR A 240 -1.23 -11.19 5.32
C THR A 240 -0.75 -12.39 6.11
N GLN A 241 -1.66 -13.30 6.46
CA GLN A 241 -1.32 -14.54 7.19
C GLN A 241 -0.46 -15.49 6.35
N GLU A 242 -0.81 -15.69 5.07
CA GLU A 242 0.00 -16.48 4.13
C GLU A 242 1.45 -15.96 4.05
N GLY A 243 1.60 -14.62 4.06
CA GLY A 243 2.91 -13.99 4.13
C GLY A 243 3.69 -14.36 5.38
N TYR A 244 3.04 -14.35 6.56
CA TYR A 244 3.68 -14.79 7.81
C TYR A 244 4.09 -16.27 7.72
N ASP A 245 3.17 -17.13 7.34
CA ASP A 245 3.37 -18.58 7.28
C ASP A 245 4.51 -18.94 6.32
N CYS A 246 4.55 -18.31 5.15
CA CYS A 246 5.53 -18.65 4.12
C CYS A 246 6.94 -18.11 4.41
N ASN A 247 7.06 -16.90 4.96
CA ASN A 247 8.35 -16.38 5.37
C ASN A 247 8.97 -17.16 6.53
N THR A 248 8.15 -17.77 7.38
CA THR A 248 8.61 -18.48 8.59
C THR A 248 8.65 -20.01 8.45
N GLY A 249 8.17 -20.54 7.34
CA GLY A 249 8.20 -21.97 7.08
C GLY A 249 7.07 -22.77 7.70
N ALA A 250 5.99 -22.11 8.13
CA ALA A 250 4.84 -22.78 8.72
C ALA A 250 4.18 -23.79 7.76
N ALA A 251 3.56 -24.82 8.33
CA ALA A 251 2.88 -25.87 7.54
C ALA A 251 1.74 -25.30 6.68
N ALA A 252 1.07 -24.25 7.16
CA ALA A 252 -0.05 -23.59 6.49
C ALA A 252 0.35 -22.77 5.24
N CYS A 253 1.66 -22.56 4.97
CA CYS A 253 2.09 -21.89 3.75
C CYS A 253 1.62 -22.67 2.51
N PRO A 254 0.83 -22.05 1.59
CA PRO A 254 0.30 -22.74 0.41
C PRO A 254 1.33 -22.92 -0.71
N PHE A 255 2.53 -22.34 -0.59
CA PHE A 255 3.57 -22.38 -1.62
C PHE A 255 4.65 -23.42 -1.30
N PRO A 256 5.30 -24.01 -2.34
CA PRO A 256 6.28 -25.08 -2.16
C PRO A 256 7.57 -24.62 -1.48
N VAL A 257 8.00 -23.37 -1.75
CA VAL A 257 9.21 -22.81 -1.15
C VAL A 257 8.85 -22.06 0.12
N LYS A 258 9.57 -22.30 1.20
CA LYS A 258 9.31 -21.71 2.50
C LYS A 258 10.55 -21.06 3.07
N GLY A 259 10.36 -19.93 3.75
CA GLY A 259 11.42 -19.27 4.52
C GLY A 259 11.70 -20.00 5.84
N LYS A 260 12.59 -19.41 6.64
CA LYS A 260 12.97 -19.92 7.97
C LYS A 260 13.09 -18.77 8.98
N MET A 261 12.37 -17.67 8.75
CA MET A 261 12.44 -16.50 9.62
C MET A 261 11.77 -16.78 10.96
N VAL A 262 12.23 -16.11 11.99
CA VAL A 262 11.58 -16.09 13.31
C VAL A 262 10.38 -15.13 13.23
N LEU A 263 9.19 -15.63 13.57
CA LEU A 263 8.00 -14.79 13.70
C LEU A 263 7.99 -14.15 15.08
N VAL A 264 8.11 -12.82 15.11
CA VAL A 264 7.99 -12.04 16.33
C VAL A 264 6.54 -11.59 16.50
N GLN A 265 5.88 -12.16 17.52
CA GLN A 265 4.51 -11.73 17.85
C GLN A 265 4.53 -10.39 18.57
N PRO A 266 3.72 -9.42 18.15
CA PRO A 266 3.67 -8.13 18.81
C PRO A 266 3.07 -8.24 20.22
N SER A 267 3.74 -7.62 21.18
CA SER A 267 3.22 -7.46 22.54
C SER A 267 2.17 -6.34 22.62
N ASP A 268 1.46 -6.26 23.74
CA ASP A 268 0.57 -5.12 24.01
C ASP A 268 1.36 -3.80 24.09
N ALA A 269 2.60 -3.84 24.57
CA ALA A 269 3.49 -2.70 24.56
C ALA A 269 3.83 -2.22 23.15
N ASP A 270 4.04 -3.13 22.18
CA ASP A 270 4.27 -2.77 20.78
C ASP A 270 3.04 -2.10 20.16
N ARG A 271 1.85 -2.62 20.43
CA ARG A 271 0.58 -2.05 19.95
C ARG A 271 0.33 -0.67 20.54
N ALA A 272 0.60 -0.50 21.83
CA ALA A 272 0.50 0.79 22.53
C ALA A 272 1.53 1.80 21.98
N LEU A 273 2.77 1.35 21.75
CA LEU A 273 3.83 2.17 21.17
C LEU A 273 3.51 2.60 19.74
N LEU A 274 3.01 1.68 18.89
CA LEU A 274 2.54 2.00 17.56
C LEU A 274 1.49 3.12 17.59
N LYS A 275 0.44 2.95 18.39
CA LYS A 275 -0.64 3.94 18.55
C LYS A 275 -0.10 5.29 19.04
N LYS A 276 0.77 5.28 20.05
CA LYS A 276 1.39 6.49 20.60
C LYS A 276 2.17 7.24 19.52
N VAL A 277 3.07 6.56 18.80
CA VAL A 277 3.89 7.17 17.75
C VAL A 277 3.01 7.71 16.61
N THR A 278 1.95 7.01 16.25
CA THR A 278 0.99 7.49 15.25
C THR A 278 0.38 8.83 15.68
N GLN A 279 -0.10 8.92 16.91
CA GLN A 279 -0.81 10.11 17.43
C GLN A 279 0.14 11.27 17.74
N GLU A 280 1.32 11.01 18.28
CA GLU A 280 2.23 12.05 18.78
C GLU A 280 3.27 12.50 17.74
N ALA A 281 3.53 11.70 16.70
CA ALA A 281 4.54 12.01 15.71
C ALA A 281 4.03 11.96 14.26
N VAL A 282 3.46 10.85 13.82
CA VAL A 282 3.11 10.66 12.39
C VAL A 282 1.97 11.60 11.99
N LEU A 283 0.86 11.58 12.72
CA LEU A 283 -0.32 12.39 12.42
C LEU A 283 -0.02 13.91 12.47
N PRO A 284 0.66 14.46 13.50
CA PRO A 284 1.01 15.87 13.53
C PRO A 284 1.98 16.28 12.39
N LYS A 285 2.99 15.47 12.11
CA LYS A 285 3.94 15.75 11.01
C LYS A 285 3.24 15.75 9.65
N TRP A 286 2.34 14.80 9.42
CA TRP A 286 1.53 14.77 8.21
C TRP A 286 0.61 15.99 8.12
N ALA A 287 -0.12 16.32 9.19
CA ALA A 287 -1.05 17.45 9.24
C ALA A 287 -0.33 18.79 8.96
N ALA A 288 0.90 18.96 9.47
CA ALA A 288 1.71 20.15 9.21
C ALA A 288 2.05 20.35 7.74
N ARG A 289 2.15 19.27 6.94
CA ARG A 289 2.40 19.32 5.50
C ARG A 289 1.13 19.56 4.69
N CYS A 290 -0.02 19.21 5.24
CA CYS A 290 -1.31 19.33 4.57
C CYS A 290 -1.79 20.77 4.46
N SER A 291 -2.61 21.06 3.46
CA SER A 291 -3.41 22.29 3.42
C SER A 291 -4.48 22.28 4.53
N ALA A 292 -5.03 23.42 4.86
CA ALA A 292 -6.17 23.50 5.81
C ALA A 292 -7.36 22.64 5.33
N GLN A 293 -7.63 22.62 4.03
CA GLN A 293 -8.69 21.80 3.44
C GLN A 293 -8.40 20.31 3.60
N CYS A 294 -7.15 19.88 3.38
CA CYS A 294 -6.70 18.50 3.56
C CYS A 294 -6.96 18.02 5.01
N VAL A 295 -6.59 18.82 6.01
CA VAL A 295 -6.84 18.50 7.43
C VAL A 295 -8.34 18.47 7.73
N LYS A 296 -9.12 19.40 7.17
CA LYS A 296 -10.59 19.43 7.31
C LYS A 296 -11.22 18.17 6.73
N ASP A 297 -10.83 17.78 5.52
CA ASP A 297 -11.35 16.58 4.85
C ASP A 297 -10.99 15.31 5.64
N PHE A 298 -9.75 15.21 6.15
CA PHE A 298 -9.35 14.11 7.03
C PHE A 298 -10.22 14.03 8.28
N ASN A 299 -10.39 15.14 9.01
CA ASN A 299 -11.16 15.16 10.26
C ASN A 299 -12.64 14.81 10.03
N ALA A 300 -13.22 15.27 8.91
CA ALA A 300 -14.61 14.99 8.57
C ALA A 300 -14.88 13.52 8.17
N THR A 301 -13.85 12.78 7.79
CA THR A 301 -13.93 11.40 7.25
C THR A 301 -13.15 10.42 8.13
N VAL A 302 -11.86 10.28 7.88
CA VAL A 302 -10.94 9.38 8.61
C VAL A 302 -10.96 9.65 10.10
N GLY A 303 -10.82 10.93 10.47
CA GLY A 303 -10.81 11.35 11.87
C GLY A 303 -12.11 10.97 12.59
N LYS A 304 -13.26 11.21 11.94
CA LYS A 304 -14.57 10.80 12.46
C LYS A 304 -14.69 9.29 12.58
N THR A 305 -14.21 8.53 11.61
CA THR A 305 -14.26 7.05 11.60
C THR A 305 -13.42 6.44 12.73
N LEU A 306 -12.28 7.04 13.05
CA LEU A 306 -11.33 6.51 14.03
C LEU A 306 -11.38 7.19 15.40
N GLY A 307 -12.17 8.26 15.55
CA GLY A 307 -12.17 9.07 16.76
C GLY A 307 -10.86 9.82 17.03
N VAL A 308 -10.14 10.21 15.96
CA VAL A 308 -8.88 10.97 16.04
C VAL A 308 -9.03 12.33 15.36
N THR A 309 -8.23 13.29 15.78
CA THR A 309 -8.26 14.64 15.20
C THR A 309 -6.86 15.07 14.81
N ALA A 310 -6.69 15.45 13.55
CA ALA A 310 -5.50 16.12 13.08
C ALA A 310 -5.61 17.64 13.33
N SER A 311 -4.54 18.25 13.80
CA SER A 311 -4.42 19.70 13.97
C SER A 311 -3.19 20.21 13.24
N LYS A 312 -3.32 21.41 12.66
CA LYS A 312 -2.23 22.09 11.94
C LYS A 312 -1.44 22.98 12.88
#